data_1dbe94258db79dfa80254d9706949a52
#
_entry.id   1dbe94258db79dfa80254d9706949a52
#
_cell.length_a   1.000
_cell.length_b   1.000
_cell.length_c   1.000
_cell.angle_alpha   90.00
_cell.angle_beta   90.00
_cell.angle_gamma   90.00
#
_symmetry.space_group_name_H-M   'P 1'
#
loop_
_entity.id
_entity.type
_entity.pdbx_description
1 polymer ?
#
loop_
_entity_poly.entity_id
_entity_poly.type
_entity_poly.pdbx_seq_one_letter_code
_entity_poly.pdbx_strand_id
1 'polypeptide(L)'
;MYKEDVFMTKIISRNFRVLCDFMDVYQFMIEVYEKDWRNGVPAPFLEYALSSDWMDKSLVHRWKLWEDNGRIVGLVFYENPVNNVYFSLRPGYEKLADEMVAYAVSFMPHVDGHVRFVIFGGQNAIKQAAAKIGFQQSFGYTEKVFDFEQSLNYSLPDGFHFVESKKLSVEKIAECCWKGFDHEKEEGPWNGDAEHGYYRLMAPHMNPEDSIVIENDEGEYVCYAGMWWTPENQLAYMEPLCTIPKYRKKGLAAAALSEHYRRLKPLGATHMTGGDNTFYEKIGFKPLIHWTFWEKAD
;
A
#
# COMPACT_ATOMS: atom_id res chain seq x y z
N MET A 1 4.72 2.65 53.66
CA MET A 1 3.91 3.34 52.63
C MET A 1 4.89 3.68 51.49
N TYR A 2 5.07 2.74 50.58
CA TYR A 2 5.91 2.94 49.40
C TYR A 2 5.16 3.82 48.44
N LYS A 3 5.70 4.99 48.09
CA LYS A 3 5.24 5.77 46.95
C LYS A 3 5.59 4.95 45.71
N GLU A 4 4.59 4.48 45.00
CA GLU A 4 4.75 4.06 43.60
C GLU A 4 5.17 5.32 42.83
N ASP A 5 6.45 5.41 42.50
CA ASP A 5 6.90 6.33 41.48
C ASP A 5 6.26 5.91 40.16
N VAL A 6 5.17 6.55 39.81
CA VAL A 6 4.60 6.50 38.48
C VAL A 6 5.64 7.12 37.55
N PHE A 7 6.50 6.28 36.98
CA PHE A 7 7.35 6.69 35.86
C PHE A 7 6.42 7.20 34.76
N MET A 8 6.28 8.53 34.69
CA MET A 8 5.65 9.14 33.54
C MET A 8 6.49 8.78 32.31
N THR A 9 6.03 7.83 31.53
CA THR A 9 6.65 7.44 30.27
C THR A 9 6.72 8.67 29.38
N LYS A 10 7.95 9.10 29.09
CA LYS A 10 8.17 10.28 28.24
C LYS A 10 8.16 9.82 26.80
N ILE A 11 7.07 10.13 26.09
CA ILE A 11 7.02 9.96 24.64
C ILE A 11 8.07 10.89 24.03
N ILE A 12 8.94 10.32 23.19
CA ILE A 12 9.94 11.06 22.43
C ILE A 12 9.59 11.00 20.94
N SER A 13 10.03 12.01 20.19
CA SER A 13 9.87 11.98 18.74
C SER A 13 11.20 12.24 18.05
N ARG A 14 11.44 11.57 16.94
CA ARG A 14 12.65 11.69 16.12
C ARG A 14 12.36 11.46 14.65
N ASN A 15 13.28 11.91 13.81
CA ASN A 15 13.16 11.64 12.37
C ASN A 15 13.53 10.18 12.04
N PHE A 16 12.97 9.71 10.94
CA PHE A 16 13.26 8.39 10.38
C PHE A 16 14.71 8.30 9.88
N ARG A 17 15.37 7.17 10.15
CA ARG A 17 16.74 6.86 9.73
C ARG A 17 16.68 5.68 8.74
N VAL A 18 16.90 5.98 7.47
CA VAL A 18 16.69 5.05 6.34
C VAL A 18 17.36 3.68 6.55
N LEU A 19 18.60 3.64 7.09
CA LEU A 19 19.34 2.39 7.23
C LEU A 19 19.04 1.61 8.52
N CYS A 20 18.28 2.18 9.44
CA CYS A 20 18.06 1.59 10.77
C CYS A 20 16.60 1.28 11.08
N ASP A 21 15.68 2.13 10.63
CA ASP A 21 14.33 2.14 11.18
C ASP A 21 13.30 1.36 10.34
N PHE A 22 13.65 0.93 9.11
CA PHE A 22 12.69 0.29 8.21
C PHE A 22 12.00 -0.93 8.85
N MET A 23 12.78 -1.86 9.40
CA MET A 23 12.22 -3.09 9.98
C MET A 23 11.37 -2.81 11.23
N ASP A 24 11.77 -1.85 12.08
CA ASP A 24 11.00 -1.47 13.26
C ASP A 24 9.67 -0.79 12.86
N VAL A 25 9.69 0.05 11.82
CA VAL A 25 8.48 0.67 11.25
C VAL A 25 7.59 -0.38 10.61
N TYR A 26 8.15 -1.30 9.84
CA TYR A 26 7.40 -2.41 9.25
C TYR A 26 6.69 -3.22 10.34
N GLN A 27 7.43 -3.63 11.38
CA GLN A 27 6.86 -4.37 12.51
C GLN A 27 5.78 -3.56 13.25
N PHE A 28 5.98 -2.25 13.44
CA PHE A 28 4.96 -1.38 14.01
C PHE A 28 3.66 -1.39 13.18
N MET A 29 3.78 -1.31 11.85
CA MET A 29 2.61 -1.34 10.96
C MET A 29 1.91 -2.71 10.97
N ILE A 30 2.65 -3.82 11.08
CA ILE A 30 2.09 -5.15 11.32
C ILE A 30 1.24 -5.18 12.60
N GLU A 31 1.77 -4.62 13.72
CA GLU A 31 1.11 -4.66 15.02
C GLU A 31 -0.15 -3.79 15.13
N VAL A 32 -0.22 -2.71 14.34
CA VAL A 32 -1.37 -1.79 14.38
C VAL A 32 -2.36 -2.03 13.25
N TYR A 33 -2.09 -2.99 12.38
CA TYR A 33 -2.93 -3.27 11.22
C TYR A 33 -4.38 -3.57 11.60
N GLU A 34 -5.28 -2.97 10.84
CA GLU A 34 -6.72 -3.26 10.82
C GLU A 34 -7.19 -3.31 9.38
N LYS A 35 -8.15 -4.19 9.06
CA LYS A 35 -8.61 -4.41 7.68
C LYS A 35 -9.13 -3.15 6.98
N ASP A 36 -9.64 -2.18 7.72
CA ASP A 36 -10.15 -0.89 7.23
C ASP A 36 -9.12 0.25 7.32
N TRP A 37 -7.89 -0.06 7.68
CA TRP A 37 -6.75 0.86 7.81
C TRP A 37 -6.97 2.00 8.82
N ARG A 38 -7.85 1.81 9.78
CA ARG A 38 -8.16 2.85 10.80
C ARG A 38 -6.96 3.32 11.63
N ASN A 39 -5.90 2.54 11.69
CA ASN A 39 -4.69 2.90 12.43
C ASN A 39 -3.53 3.29 11.49
N GLY A 40 -3.70 3.24 10.18
CA GLY A 40 -2.73 3.51 9.14
C GLY A 40 -2.69 2.43 8.06
N VAL A 41 -1.89 2.65 7.03
CA VAL A 41 -1.71 1.70 5.92
C VAL A 41 -1.02 0.41 6.38
N PRO A 42 -1.20 -0.72 5.67
CA PRO A 42 -0.50 -1.96 5.97
C PRO A 42 1.01 -1.85 5.67
N ALA A 43 1.81 -2.66 6.33
CA ALA A 43 3.26 -2.67 6.17
C ALA A 43 3.72 -2.87 4.71
N PRO A 44 3.14 -3.79 3.91
CA PRO A 44 3.54 -3.95 2.52
C PRO A 44 3.25 -2.74 1.63
N PHE A 45 2.29 -1.87 1.97
CA PHE A 45 2.09 -0.60 1.27
C PHE A 45 3.36 0.27 1.32
N LEU A 46 3.94 0.44 2.51
CA LEU A 46 5.16 1.22 2.68
C LEU A 46 6.36 0.59 1.98
N GLU A 47 6.49 -0.73 2.07
CA GLU A 47 7.60 -1.44 1.45
C GLU A 47 7.52 -1.38 -0.07
N TYR A 48 6.32 -1.58 -0.65
CA TYR A 48 6.09 -1.43 -2.08
C TYR A 48 6.46 -0.02 -2.57
N ALA A 49 6.01 1.02 -1.86
CA ALA A 49 6.36 2.40 -2.20
C ALA A 49 7.88 2.64 -2.16
N LEU A 50 8.55 2.23 -1.08
CA LEU A 50 10.00 2.42 -0.91
C LEU A 50 10.83 1.62 -1.92
N SER A 51 10.36 0.46 -2.35
CA SER A 51 11.02 -0.38 -3.36
C SER A 51 10.65 -0.02 -4.80
N SER A 52 9.76 0.95 -5.02
CA SER A 52 9.38 1.42 -6.35
C SER A 52 10.21 2.62 -6.79
N ASP A 53 10.37 2.79 -8.09
CA ASP A 53 11.09 3.90 -8.71
C ASP A 53 10.27 5.20 -8.76
N TRP A 54 8.96 5.08 -8.86
CA TRP A 54 8.03 6.21 -8.96
C TRP A 54 7.94 7.05 -7.67
N MET A 55 8.38 6.52 -6.52
CA MET A 55 8.42 7.28 -5.28
C MET A 55 9.68 8.15 -5.19
N ASP A 56 9.52 9.45 -4.97
CA ASP A 56 10.63 10.34 -4.62
C ASP A 56 11.10 10.08 -3.19
N LYS A 57 12.29 9.52 -3.05
CA LYS A 57 12.90 9.14 -1.76
C LYS A 57 13.81 10.21 -1.16
N SER A 58 14.00 11.34 -1.86
CA SER A 58 14.97 12.37 -1.46
C SER A 58 14.66 13.02 -0.11
N LEU A 59 13.38 13.01 0.29
CA LEU A 59 12.89 13.67 1.50
C LEU A 59 12.43 12.70 2.60
N VAL A 60 12.71 11.39 2.49
CA VAL A 60 12.30 10.40 3.52
C VAL A 60 12.89 10.68 4.92
N HIS A 61 13.98 11.44 5.00
CA HIS A 61 14.55 11.92 6.26
C HIS A 61 13.60 12.87 7.02
N ARG A 62 12.53 13.36 6.39
CA ARG A 62 11.47 14.16 7.04
C ARG A 62 10.36 13.31 7.64
N TRP A 63 10.34 12.00 7.42
CA TRP A 63 9.42 11.13 8.13
C TRP A 63 9.70 11.19 9.63
N LYS A 64 8.64 11.10 10.43
CA LYS A 64 8.72 11.30 11.89
C LYS A 64 8.13 10.13 12.64
N LEU A 65 8.87 9.68 13.64
CA LEU A 65 8.46 8.62 14.55
C LEU A 65 8.17 9.21 15.94
N TRP A 66 7.19 8.66 16.62
CA TRP A 66 6.94 8.85 18.05
C TRP A 66 7.15 7.51 18.74
N GLU A 67 7.87 7.54 19.86
CA GLU A 67 8.25 6.36 20.61
C GLU A 67 7.87 6.50 22.09
N ASP A 68 7.32 5.44 22.65
CA ASP A 68 7.10 5.28 24.08
C ASP A 68 7.95 4.10 24.59
N ASN A 69 8.94 4.39 25.45
CA ASN A 69 9.91 3.39 25.93
C ASN A 69 10.59 2.58 24.81
N GLY A 70 10.96 3.23 23.72
CA GLY A 70 11.60 2.60 22.56
C GLY A 70 10.66 1.83 21.63
N ARG A 71 9.36 1.81 21.89
CA ARG A 71 8.36 1.23 21.02
C ARG A 71 7.72 2.31 20.16
N ILE A 72 7.67 2.12 18.85
CA ILE A 72 7.00 3.06 17.93
C ILE A 72 5.49 3.06 18.21
N VAL A 73 4.94 4.26 18.40
CA VAL A 73 3.52 4.48 18.67
C VAL A 73 2.86 5.40 17.64
N GLY A 74 3.65 6.10 16.83
CA GLY A 74 3.15 6.95 15.76
C GLY A 74 4.18 7.16 14.65
N LEU A 75 3.69 7.32 13.43
CA LEU A 75 4.48 7.60 12.24
C LEU A 75 3.75 8.63 11.37
N VAL A 76 4.48 9.64 10.92
CA VAL A 76 4.08 10.55 9.84
C VAL A 76 5.04 10.36 8.69
N PHE A 77 4.53 10.06 7.51
CA PHE A 77 5.31 9.80 6.32
C PHE A 77 4.57 10.30 5.07
N TYR A 78 5.23 10.35 3.95
CA TYR A 78 4.63 10.62 2.65
C TYR A 78 4.84 9.44 1.69
N GLU A 79 4.01 9.39 0.67
CA GLU A 79 4.18 8.58 -0.53
C GLU A 79 4.28 9.51 -1.75
N ASN A 80 3.84 9.12 -2.92
CA ASN A 80 3.84 9.97 -4.12
C ASN A 80 2.44 10.54 -4.41
N PRO A 81 2.31 11.83 -4.70
CA PRO A 81 3.35 12.89 -4.65
C PRO A 81 3.80 13.19 -3.21
N VAL A 82 5.02 13.73 -3.06
CA VAL A 82 5.68 13.92 -1.75
C VAL A 82 4.88 14.74 -0.74
N ASN A 83 3.90 15.52 -1.19
CA ASN A 83 3.01 16.29 -0.32
C ASN A 83 1.76 15.52 0.12
N ASN A 84 1.58 14.26 -0.29
CA ASN A 84 0.57 13.36 0.28
C ASN A 84 1.12 12.75 1.57
N VAL A 85 0.61 13.21 2.70
CA VAL A 85 1.10 12.83 4.04
C VAL A 85 0.13 11.87 4.70
N TYR A 86 0.67 10.76 5.14
CA TYR A 86 -0.02 9.66 5.81
C TYR A 86 0.30 9.63 7.29
N PHE A 87 -0.61 9.04 8.06
CA PHE A 87 -0.51 8.89 9.51
C PHE A 87 -0.73 7.44 9.90
N SER A 88 0.17 6.88 10.70
CA SER A 88 -0.07 5.63 11.40
C SER A 88 0.02 5.88 12.90
N LEU A 89 -0.98 5.43 13.66
CA LEU A 89 -1.09 5.73 15.08
C LEU A 89 -1.58 4.50 15.84
N ARG A 90 -0.80 4.10 16.85
CA ARG A 90 -1.17 2.99 17.73
C ARG A 90 -2.41 3.34 18.57
N PRO A 91 -3.39 2.44 18.70
CA PRO A 91 -4.53 2.61 19.61
C PRO A 91 -4.08 2.94 21.04
N GLY A 92 -4.76 3.89 21.68
CA GLY A 92 -4.44 4.41 23.02
C GLY A 92 -3.47 5.60 23.01
N TYR A 93 -2.97 6.01 21.84
CA TYR A 93 -2.09 7.17 21.69
C TYR A 93 -2.74 8.34 20.92
N GLU A 94 -4.06 8.37 20.85
CA GLU A 94 -4.85 9.37 20.09
C GLU A 94 -4.51 10.82 20.47
N LYS A 95 -4.02 11.05 21.70
CA LYS A 95 -3.53 12.36 22.18
C LYS A 95 -2.35 12.92 21.38
N LEU A 96 -1.63 12.07 20.63
CA LEU A 96 -0.52 12.51 19.77
C LEU A 96 -1.01 13.13 18.45
N ALA A 97 -2.26 12.97 18.08
CA ALA A 97 -2.80 13.39 16.79
C ALA A 97 -2.56 14.90 16.51
N ASP A 98 -2.77 15.75 17.51
CA ASP A 98 -2.54 17.22 17.37
C ASP A 98 -1.06 17.52 17.07
N GLU A 99 -0.10 16.84 17.73
CA GLU A 99 1.34 17.00 17.51
C GLU A 99 1.76 16.45 16.13
N MET A 100 1.23 15.28 15.75
CA MET A 100 1.52 14.67 14.46
C MET A 100 1.05 15.53 13.29
N VAL A 101 -0.15 16.09 13.40
CA VAL A 101 -0.71 16.99 12.39
C VAL A 101 0.05 18.30 12.32
N ALA A 102 0.42 18.90 13.49
CA ALA A 102 1.24 20.10 13.53
C ALA A 102 2.63 19.89 12.89
N TYR A 103 3.24 18.72 13.14
CA TYR A 103 4.49 18.33 12.48
C TYR A 103 4.32 18.23 10.97
N ALA A 104 3.25 17.57 10.51
CA ALA A 104 2.97 17.38 9.09
C ALA A 104 2.88 18.73 8.36
N VAL A 105 2.16 19.70 8.90
CA VAL A 105 2.05 21.04 8.31
C VAL A 105 3.38 21.77 8.27
N SER A 106 4.20 21.62 9.32
CA SER A 106 5.40 22.46 9.48
C SER A 106 6.63 21.91 8.77
N PHE A 107 6.73 20.59 8.60
CA PHE A 107 8.00 19.94 8.24
C PHE A 107 7.88 18.94 7.07
N MET A 108 6.70 18.42 6.75
CA MET A 108 6.54 17.54 5.60
C MET A 108 6.64 18.33 4.29
N PRO A 109 6.97 17.66 3.17
CA PRO A 109 7.12 18.36 1.89
C PRO A 109 5.84 19.06 1.45
N HIS A 110 6.01 20.21 0.82
CA HIS A 110 4.93 20.96 0.17
C HIS A 110 5.17 20.99 -1.35
N VAL A 111 4.11 20.92 -2.12
CA VAL A 111 4.12 21.16 -3.56
C VAL A 111 3.24 22.40 -3.79
N ASP A 112 3.77 23.40 -4.48
CA ASP A 112 3.12 24.71 -4.69
C ASP A 112 2.60 25.37 -3.40
N GLY A 113 3.33 25.17 -2.29
CA GLY A 113 2.97 25.68 -0.96
C GLY A 113 1.91 24.86 -0.21
N HIS A 114 1.44 23.75 -0.77
CA HIS A 114 0.39 22.94 -0.19
C HIS A 114 0.88 21.57 0.29
N VAL A 115 0.40 21.15 1.45
CA VAL A 115 0.46 19.78 1.97
C VAL A 115 -0.94 19.20 1.96
N ARG A 116 -1.07 17.94 1.61
CA ARG A 116 -2.33 17.20 1.60
C ARG A 116 -2.24 16.04 2.59
N PHE A 117 -3.24 15.88 3.42
CA PHE A 117 -3.31 14.72 4.30
C PHE A 117 -4.15 13.63 3.67
N VAL A 118 -3.63 12.42 3.73
CA VAL A 118 -4.37 11.20 3.38
C VAL A 118 -4.79 10.54 4.69
N ILE A 119 -6.09 10.53 4.96
CA ILE A 119 -6.65 10.07 6.23
C ILE A 119 -7.71 9.01 5.94
N PHE A 120 -7.60 7.86 6.60
CA PHE A 120 -8.56 6.77 6.42
C PHE A 120 -9.83 6.95 7.27
N GLY A 121 -10.89 6.27 6.85
CA GLY A 121 -12.24 6.43 7.41
C GLY A 121 -12.29 6.38 8.93
N GLY A 122 -11.56 5.45 9.55
CA GLY A 122 -11.53 5.24 11.00
C GLY A 122 -10.55 6.10 11.80
N GLN A 123 -9.70 6.91 11.17
CA GLN A 123 -8.67 7.73 11.83
C GLN A 123 -9.27 9.01 12.47
N ASN A 124 -10.22 8.86 13.38
CA ASN A 124 -11.00 9.97 13.92
C ASN A 124 -10.17 11.02 14.66
N ALA A 125 -9.13 10.61 15.41
CA ALA A 125 -8.26 11.54 16.13
C ALA A 125 -7.48 12.44 15.16
N ILE A 126 -6.94 11.89 14.09
CA ILE A 126 -6.22 12.63 13.04
C ILE A 126 -7.18 13.59 12.31
N LYS A 127 -8.39 13.13 11.94
CA LYS A 127 -9.42 13.98 11.33
C LYS A 127 -9.78 15.19 12.21
N GLN A 128 -9.98 14.95 13.49
CA GLN A 128 -10.28 16.01 14.46
C GLN A 128 -9.13 16.99 14.59
N ALA A 129 -7.88 16.51 14.68
CA ALA A 129 -6.69 17.34 14.74
C ALA A 129 -6.52 18.19 13.47
N ALA A 130 -6.73 17.60 12.28
CA ALA A 130 -6.66 18.30 11.00
C ALA A 130 -7.76 19.39 10.90
N ALA A 131 -9.00 19.07 11.29
CA ALA A 131 -10.11 20.01 11.27
C ALA A 131 -9.89 21.22 12.20
N LYS A 132 -9.29 21.03 13.39
CA LYS A 132 -8.97 22.10 14.34
C LYS A 132 -8.08 23.19 13.72
N ILE A 133 -7.24 22.86 12.75
CA ILE A 133 -6.32 23.78 12.10
C ILE A 133 -6.76 24.19 10.70
N GLY A 134 -8.04 23.93 10.37
CA GLY A 134 -8.68 24.42 9.15
C GLY A 134 -8.55 23.50 7.93
N PHE A 135 -8.09 22.25 8.10
CA PHE A 135 -8.15 21.28 7.00
C PHE A 135 -9.56 20.74 6.87
N GLN A 136 -9.98 20.52 5.63
CA GLN A 136 -11.29 19.96 5.28
C GLN A 136 -11.10 18.84 4.24
N GLN A 137 -12.02 17.90 4.23
CA GLN A 137 -12.01 16.86 3.21
C GLN A 137 -12.35 17.47 1.85
N SER A 138 -11.41 17.38 0.90
CA SER A 138 -11.58 17.85 -0.48
C SER A 138 -12.06 16.75 -1.42
N PHE A 139 -11.60 15.51 -1.21
CA PHE A 139 -11.90 14.36 -2.05
C PHE A 139 -11.92 13.07 -1.24
N GLY A 140 -12.42 11.98 -1.83
CA GLY A 140 -12.33 10.64 -1.25
C GLY A 140 -12.87 9.57 -2.19
N TYR A 141 -12.43 8.35 -1.96
CA TYR A 141 -12.93 7.14 -2.63
C TYR A 141 -12.86 5.95 -1.68
N THR A 142 -13.36 4.80 -2.12
CA THR A 142 -13.37 3.60 -1.28
C THR A 142 -12.81 2.42 -2.04
N GLU A 143 -11.73 1.88 -1.54
CA GLU A 143 -11.20 0.61 -2.02
C GLU A 143 -11.95 -0.58 -1.43
N LYS A 144 -11.87 -1.67 -2.16
CA LYS A 144 -12.63 -2.88 -1.90
C LYS A 144 -11.69 -3.99 -1.45
N VAL A 145 -12.22 -4.85 -0.60
CA VAL A 145 -11.52 -6.01 -0.05
C VAL A 145 -12.33 -7.27 -0.36
N PHE A 146 -11.67 -8.34 -0.73
CA PHE A 146 -12.27 -9.66 -0.89
C PHE A 146 -12.11 -10.45 0.39
N ASP A 147 -13.21 -10.97 0.91
CA ASP A 147 -13.22 -11.85 2.08
C ASP A 147 -13.08 -13.31 1.64
N PHE A 148 -12.09 -14.03 2.18
CA PHE A 148 -11.79 -15.42 1.83
C PHE A 148 -12.80 -16.44 2.41
N GLU A 149 -13.77 -16.02 3.21
CA GLU A 149 -14.94 -16.84 3.51
C GLU A 149 -15.79 -17.07 2.25
N GLN A 150 -15.75 -16.16 1.29
CA GLN A 150 -16.33 -16.31 -0.03
C GLN A 150 -15.43 -17.16 -0.93
N SER A 151 -15.98 -17.60 -2.08
CA SER A 151 -15.22 -18.31 -3.12
C SER A 151 -14.94 -17.40 -4.29
N LEU A 152 -13.70 -17.41 -4.79
CA LEU A 152 -13.29 -16.73 -6.00
C LEU A 152 -12.82 -17.77 -7.01
N ASN A 153 -13.64 -18.04 -8.02
CA ASN A 153 -13.44 -19.15 -8.98
C ASN A 153 -13.66 -18.70 -10.43
N TYR A 154 -12.69 -17.99 -10.96
CA TYR A 154 -12.65 -17.63 -12.38
C TYR A 154 -11.58 -18.46 -13.08
N SER A 155 -11.99 -19.18 -14.13
CA SER A 155 -11.09 -19.99 -14.95
C SER A 155 -10.30 -19.11 -15.91
N LEU A 156 -9.08 -19.55 -16.22
CA LEU A 156 -8.29 -18.92 -17.27
C LEU A 156 -8.94 -19.26 -18.64
N PRO A 157 -9.15 -18.26 -19.52
CA PRO A 157 -9.67 -18.51 -20.87
C PRO A 157 -8.72 -19.32 -21.74
N ASP A 158 -9.25 -19.99 -22.76
CA ASP A 158 -8.45 -20.71 -23.77
C ASP A 158 -7.47 -19.74 -24.47
N GLY A 159 -6.28 -20.23 -24.83
CA GLY A 159 -5.19 -19.45 -25.44
C GLY A 159 -4.39 -18.61 -24.48
N PHE A 160 -4.56 -18.83 -23.16
CA PHE A 160 -3.79 -18.18 -22.11
C PHE A 160 -3.29 -19.18 -21.07
N HIS A 161 -2.10 -18.91 -20.52
CA HIS A 161 -1.44 -19.83 -19.58
C HIS A 161 -0.89 -19.07 -18.38
N PHE A 162 -0.94 -19.69 -17.19
CA PHE A 162 -0.17 -19.19 -16.05
C PHE A 162 1.31 -19.51 -16.25
N VAL A 163 2.16 -18.50 -16.09
CA VAL A 163 3.61 -18.70 -16.11
C VAL A 163 4.03 -19.37 -14.79
N GLU A 164 4.86 -20.41 -14.88
CA GLU A 164 5.45 -21.02 -13.67
C GLU A 164 6.31 -20.00 -12.91
N SER A 165 6.12 -19.90 -11.60
CA SER A 165 6.79 -18.88 -10.77
C SER A 165 8.32 -18.84 -10.93
N LYS A 166 8.95 -20.01 -11.14
CA LYS A 166 10.40 -20.13 -11.35
C LYS A 166 10.89 -19.67 -12.74
N LYS A 167 9.97 -19.39 -13.66
CA LYS A 167 10.25 -18.98 -15.05
C LYS A 167 9.88 -17.51 -15.30
N LEU A 168 9.54 -16.78 -14.26
CA LEU A 168 9.16 -15.37 -14.39
C LEU A 168 10.35 -14.55 -14.92
N SER A 169 10.08 -13.71 -15.94
CA SER A 169 11.02 -12.72 -16.45
C SER A 169 10.64 -11.34 -15.95
N VAL A 170 11.57 -10.69 -15.28
CA VAL A 170 11.39 -9.32 -14.76
C VAL A 170 11.18 -8.35 -15.91
N GLU A 171 11.90 -8.51 -17.02
CA GLU A 171 11.78 -7.68 -18.22
C GLU A 171 10.39 -7.77 -18.84
N LYS A 172 9.84 -9.01 -18.98
CA LYS A 172 8.49 -9.20 -19.49
C LYS A 172 7.43 -8.67 -18.54
N ILE A 173 7.65 -8.77 -17.21
CA ILE A 173 6.75 -8.17 -16.21
C ILE A 173 6.77 -6.65 -16.35
N ALA A 174 7.95 -6.03 -16.46
CA ALA A 174 8.10 -4.59 -16.63
C ALA A 174 7.39 -4.11 -17.91
N GLU A 175 7.59 -4.80 -19.04
CA GLU A 175 6.89 -4.51 -20.29
C GLU A 175 5.36 -4.66 -20.15
N CYS A 176 4.90 -5.71 -19.49
CA CYS A 176 3.48 -5.94 -19.22
C CYS A 176 2.87 -4.81 -18.37
N CYS A 177 3.58 -4.35 -17.34
CA CYS A 177 3.17 -3.21 -16.51
C CYS A 177 3.14 -1.92 -17.30
N TRP A 178 4.18 -1.63 -18.08
CA TRP A 178 4.25 -0.44 -18.94
C TRP A 178 3.03 -0.34 -19.86
N LYS A 179 2.73 -1.39 -20.60
CA LYS A 179 1.55 -1.47 -21.47
C LYS A 179 0.25 -1.50 -20.67
N GLY A 180 0.23 -2.26 -19.58
CA GLY A 180 -0.95 -2.50 -18.76
C GLY A 180 -1.45 -1.28 -17.99
N PHE A 181 -0.57 -0.34 -17.65
CA PHE A 181 -0.90 0.96 -17.04
C PHE A 181 -1.01 2.10 -18.07
N ASP A 182 -1.04 1.76 -19.35
CA ASP A 182 -1.21 2.73 -20.45
C ASP A 182 -0.07 3.76 -20.60
N HIS A 183 1.15 3.50 -20.05
CA HIS A 183 2.31 4.40 -20.18
C HIS A 183 2.68 4.65 -21.64
N GLU A 184 2.43 3.70 -22.54
CA GLU A 184 2.66 3.90 -23.98
C GLU A 184 1.95 5.13 -24.57
N LYS A 185 0.84 5.57 -23.96
CA LYS A 185 0.09 6.75 -24.42
C LYS A 185 0.77 8.07 -24.05
N GLU A 186 1.48 8.10 -22.95
CA GLU A 186 2.05 9.34 -22.40
C GLU A 186 3.58 9.39 -22.62
N GLU A 187 4.24 8.26 -22.55
CA GLU A 187 5.70 8.14 -22.55
C GLU A 187 6.25 7.44 -23.80
N GLY A 188 5.37 6.87 -24.65
CA GLY A 188 5.76 6.14 -25.86
C GLY A 188 5.98 4.64 -25.66
N PRO A 189 6.41 3.93 -26.74
CA PRO A 189 6.58 2.48 -26.68
C PRO A 189 7.60 2.05 -25.63
N TRP A 190 7.43 0.84 -25.10
CA TRP A 190 8.39 0.23 -24.17
C TRP A 190 9.84 0.31 -24.70
N ASN A 191 10.75 0.84 -23.92
CA ASN A 191 12.14 1.09 -24.30
C ASN A 191 13.11 -0.03 -23.92
N GLY A 192 12.63 -1.10 -23.27
CA GLY A 192 13.45 -2.21 -22.79
C GLY A 192 14.06 -2.02 -21.40
N ASP A 193 13.80 -0.90 -20.73
CA ASP A 193 14.33 -0.64 -19.39
C ASP A 193 13.52 -1.38 -18.31
N ALA A 194 14.13 -2.39 -17.72
CA ALA A 194 13.57 -3.19 -16.63
C ALA A 194 14.28 -3.00 -15.29
N GLU A 195 15.23 -2.06 -15.19
CA GLU A 195 16.02 -1.87 -13.96
C GLU A 195 15.14 -1.67 -12.74
N HIS A 196 14.10 -0.88 -12.89
CA HIS A 196 13.14 -0.61 -11.80
C HIS A 196 12.38 -1.86 -11.32
N GLY A 197 12.15 -2.83 -12.20
CA GLY A 197 11.58 -4.13 -11.83
C GLY A 197 12.47 -4.90 -10.85
N TYR A 198 13.79 -4.79 -10.99
CA TYR A 198 14.75 -5.46 -10.11
C TYR A 198 14.81 -4.82 -8.71
N TYR A 199 14.54 -3.53 -8.56
CA TYR A 199 14.52 -2.89 -7.25
C TYR A 199 13.48 -3.52 -6.31
N ARG A 200 12.31 -3.88 -6.81
CA ARG A 200 11.27 -4.55 -6.02
C ARG A 200 11.69 -5.92 -5.51
N LEU A 201 12.51 -6.64 -6.27
CA LEU A 201 13.06 -7.94 -5.86
C LEU A 201 14.05 -7.84 -4.69
N MET A 202 14.51 -6.63 -4.38
CA MET A 202 15.41 -6.37 -3.24
C MET A 202 14.65 -6.02 -1.96
N ALA A 203 13.33 -5.89 -2.02
CA ALA A 203 12.50 -5.63 -0.85
C ALA A 203 12.50 -6.85 0.08
N PRO A 204 12.65 -6.67 1.41
CA PRO A 204 12.81 -7.77 2.36
C PRO A 204 11.70 -8.82 2.37
N HIS A 205 10.45 -8.42 2.11
CA HIS A 205 9.29 -9.30 2.16
C HIS A 205 8.66 -9.57 0.79
N MET A 206 9.29 -9.06 -0.29
CA MET A 206 8.83 -9.36 -1.64
C MET A 206 9.26 -10.78 -2.03
N ASN A 207 8.29 -11.62 -2.39
CA ASN A 207 8.55 -12.93 -2.96
C ASN A 207 8.02 -12.99 -4.39
N PRO A 208 8.90 -13.06 -5.42
CA PRO A 208 8.48 -13.13 -6.81
C PRO A 208 7.55 -14.32 -7.10
N GLU A 209 7.69 -15.43 -6.35
CA GLU A 209 6.87 -16.62 -6.53
C GLU A 209 5.42 -16.41 -6.10
N ASP A 210 5.12 -15.38 -5.30
CA ASP A 210 3.76 -15.02 -4.93
C ASP A 210 3.03 -14.24 -6.04
N SER A 211 3.73 -13.78 -7.06
CA SER A 211 3.15 -13.10 -8.22
C SER A 211 2.48 -14.08 -9.19
N ILE A 212 1.40 -13.64 -9.81
CA ILE A 212 0.73 -14.36 -10.90
C ILE A 212 0.95 -13.61 -12.21
N VAL A 213 1.47 -14.32 -13.19
CA VAL A 213 1.62 -13.84 -14.56
C VAL A 213 0.83 -14.73 -15.50
N ILE A 214 0.13 -14.11 -16.45
CA ILE A 214 -0.57 -14.80 -17.53
C ILE A 214 0.09 -14.42 -18.85
N GLU A 215 0.45 -15.43 -19.65
CA GLU A 215 0.94 -15.27 -21.01
C GLU A 215 -0.06 -15.82 -22.03
N ASN A 216 0.03 -15.34 -23.28
CA ASN A 216 -0.68 -15.89 -24.42
C ASN A 216 0.12 -17.03 -25.09
N ASP A 217 -0.42 -17.64 -26.13
CA ASP A 217 0.23 -18.74 -26.86
C ASP A 217 1.54 -18.34 -27.53
N GLU A 218 1.77 -17.03 -27.77
CA GLU A 218 3.00 -16.47 -28.31
C GLU A 218 4.04 -16.18 -27.22
N GLY A 219 3.73 -16.40 -25.94
CA GLY A 219 4.60 -16.16 -24.79
C GLY A 219 4.73 -14.67 -24.40
N GLU A 220 3.78 -13.82 -24.86
CA GLU A 220 3.68 -12.43 -24.40
C GLU A 220 3.00 -12.41 -23.02
N TYR A 221 3.57 -11.69 -22.04
CA TYR A 221 2.93 -11.47 -20.76
C TYR A 221 1.81 -10.44 -20.91
N VAL A 222 0.59 -10.86 -20.64
CA VAL A 222 -0.63 -10.08 -20.95
C VAL A 222 -1.40 -9.61 -19.71
N CYS A 223 -1.14 -10.25 -18.56
CA CYS A 223 -1.68 -9.84 -17.27
C CYS A 223 -0.67 -10.14 -16.17
N TYR A 224 -0.48 -9.19 -15.27
CA TYR A 224 0.34 -9.31 -14.08
C TYR A 224 -0.46 -8.95 -12.84
N ALA A 225 -0.40 -9.80 -11.83
CA ALA A 225 -0.95 -9.57 -10.51
C ALA A 225 0.15 -9.81 -9.47
N GLY A 226 0.74 -8.72 -8.96
CA GLY A 226 1.69 -8.74 -7.87
C GLY A 226 0.99 -9.06 -6.55
N MET A 227 1.73 -9.66 -5.61
CA MET A 227 1.19 -10.02 -4.30
C MET A 227 2.26 -9.89 -3.23
N TRP A 228 1.85 -9.29 -2.12
CA TRP A 228 2.62 -9.22 -0.89
C TRP A 228 1.86 -10.00 0.18
N TRP A 229 2.31 -11.20 0.45
CA TRP A 229 1.71 -12.04 1.47
C TRP A 229 2.26 -11.68 2.84
N THR A 230 1.36 -11.27 3.76
CA THR A 230 1.70 -10.89 5.14
C THR A 230 0.99 -11.85 6.09
N PRO A 231 1.65 -12.96 6.49
CA PRO A 231 1.03 -14.00 7.30
C PRO A 231 0.58 -13.52 8.69
N GLU A 232 1.29 -12.59 9.30
CA GLU A 232 0.96 -12.02 10.61
C GLU A 232 -0.40 -11.32 10.61
N ASN A 233 -0.74 -10.67 9.52
CA ASN A 233 -2.03 -10.00 9.31
C ASN A 233 -3.03 -10.85 8.54
N GLN A 234 -2.64 -12.05 8.09
CA GLN A 234 -3.43 -12.90 7.19
C GLN A 234 -3.90 -12.13 5.94
N LEU A 235 -3.07 -11.20 5.50
CA LEU A 235 -3.36 -10.23 4.44
C LEU A 235 -2.68 -10.63 3.13
N ALA A 236 -3.46 -10.78 2.08
CA ALA A 236 -3.01 -10.76 0.70
C ALA A 236 -3.07 -9.32 0.17
N TYR A 237 -1.96 -8.59 0.24
CA TYR A 237 -1.88 -7.23 -0.28
C TYR A 237 -1.57 -7.28 -1.77
N MET A 238 -2.60 -7.04 -2.59
CA MET A 238 -2.51 -7.13 -4.05
C MET A 238 -2.01 -5.81 -4.63
N GLU A 239 -0.78 -5.82 -5.12
CA GLU A 239 -0.16 -4.65 -5.76
C GLU A 239 1.04 -5.09 -6.62
N PRO A 240 1.10 -4.67 -7.91
CA PRO A 240 0.05 -4.06 -8.71
C PRO A 240 -0.80 -5.10 -9.48
N LEU A 241 -1.93 -4.69 -10.05
CA LEU A 241 -2.72 -5.51 -10.97
C LEU A 241 -2.89 -4.79 -12.30
N CYS A 242 -2.41 -5.38 -13.39
CA CYS A 242 -2.61 -4.83 -14.71
C CYS A 242 -2.96 -5.89 -15.76
N THR A 243 -3.59 -5.44 -16.84
CA THR A 243 -3.81 -6.23 -18.07
C THR A 243 -3.58 -5.32 -19.27
N ILE A 244 -2.76 -5.73 -20.23
CA ILE A 244 -2.48 -4.92 -21.41
C ILE A 244 -3.78 -4.64 -22.21
N PRO A 245 -3.96 -3.45 -22.80
CA PRO A 245 -5.23 -2.99 -23.36
C PRO A 245 -5.91 -3.98 -24.31
N LYS A 246 -5.14 -4.59 -25.22
CA LYS A 246 -5.62 -5.55 -26.22
C LYS A 246 -6.33 -6.77 -25.62
N TYR A 247 -5.99 -7.14 -24.36
CA TYR A 247 -6.50 -8.34 -23.68
C TYR A 247 -7.45 -8.02 -22.51
N ARG A 248 -7.79 -6.75 -22.30
CA ARG A 248 -8.79 -6.36 -21.28
C ARG A 248 -10.17 -6.94 -21.58
N LYS A 249 -10.98 -7.10 -20.54
CA LYS A 249 -12.35 -7.64 -20.58
C LYS A 249 -12.47 -9.11 -21.03
N LYS A 250 -11.37 -9.86 -21.01
CA LYS A 250 -11.34 -11.29 -21.29
C LYS A 250 -11.36 -12.17 -20.03
N GLY A 251 -11.44 -11.59 -18.83
CA GLY A 251 -11.46 -12.32 -17.55
C GLY A 251 -10.08 -12.60 -16.94
N LEU A 252 -8.97 -12.18 -17.56
CA LEU A 252 -7.60 -12.50 -17.14
C LEU A 252 -7.30 -12.02 -15.71
N ALA A 253 -7.64 -10.77 -15.37
CA ALA A 253 -7.43 -10.24 -14.03
C ALA A 253 -8.23 -11.04 -12.97
N ALA A 254 -9.47 -11.43 -13.27
CA ALA A 254 -10.28 -12.26 -12.37
C ALA A 254 -9.69 -13.65 -12.19
N ALA A 255 -9.16 -14.27 -13.26
CA ALA A 255 -8.46 -15.55 -13.19
C ALA A 255 -7.16 -15.44 -12.37
N ALA A 256 -6.38 -14.36 -12.53
CA ALA A 256 -5.17 -14.14 -11.73
C ALA A 256 -5.49 -14.00 -10.24
N LEU A 257 -6.51 -13.21 -9.87
CA LEU A 257 -6.93 -13.06 -8.47
C LEU A 257 -7.52 -14.37 -7.90
N SER A 258 -8.19 -15.17 -8.73
CA SER A 258 -8.67 -16.51 -8.33
C SER A 258 -7.50 -17.46 -8.04
N GLU A 259 -6.42 -17.37 -8.80
CA GLU A 259 -5.22 -18.17 -8.54
C GLU A 259 -4.52 -17.72 -7.24
N HIS A 260 -4.46 -16.40 -6.96
CA HIS A 260 -4.00 -15.90 -5.66
C HIS A 260 -4.85 -16.42 -4.50
N TYR A 261 -6.17 -16.35 -4.63
CA TYR A 261 -7.09 -16.91 -3.64
C TYR A 261 -6.82 -18.41 -3.41
N ARG A 262 -6.67 -19.20 -4.49
CA ARG A 262 -6.40 -20.64 -4.41
C ARG A 262 -5.07 -20.95 -3.70
N ARG A 263 -4.03 -20.15 -3.93
CA ARG A 263 -2.71 -20.34 -3.31
C ARG A 263 -2.67 -19.90 -1.86
N LEU A 264 -3.25 -18.75 -1.54
CA LEU A 264 -3.08 -18.10 -0.22
C LEU A 264 -4.11 -18.56 0.81
N LYS A 265 -5.30 -18.97 0.42
CA LYS A 265 -6.33 -19.49 1.36
C LYS A 265 -5.81 -20.65 2.22
N PRO A 266 -5.16 -21.69 1.66
CA PRO A 266 -4.57 -22.77 2.46
C PRO A 266 -3.45 -22.32 3.39
N LEU A 267 -2.80 -21.18 3.11
CA LEU A 267 -1.76 -20.59 3.95
C LEU A 267 -2.33 -19.73 5.08
N GLY A 268 -3.66 -19.60 5.16
CA GLY A 268 -4.34 -18.86 6.22
C GLY A 268 -4.73 -17.43 5.86
N ALA A 269 -4.64 -17.01 4.59
CA ALA A 269 -5.14 -15.70 4.18
C ALA A 269 -6.64 -15.59 4.43
N THR A 270 -7.06 -14.47 5.02
CA THR A 270 -8.48 -14.18 5.31
C THR A 270 -9.08 -13.13 4.40
N HIS A 271 -8.24 -12.32 3.76
CA HIS A 271 -8.70 -11.26 2.87
C HIS A 271 -7.62 -10.81 1.90
N MET A 272 -8.08 -10.20 0.79
CA MET A 272 -7.23 -9.65 -0.28
C MET A 272 -7.66 -8.21 -0.57
N THR A 273 -6.69 -7.29 -0.63
CA THR A 273 -6.97 -5.92 -1.08
C THR A 273 -7.27 -5.87 -2.57
N GLY A 274 -8.06 -4.88 -2.97
CA GLY A 274 -8.35 -4.54 -4.37
C GLY A 274 -8.34 -3.03 -4.54
N GLY A 275 -8.83 -2.55 -5.67
CA GLY A 275 -8.92 -1.11 -5.95
C GLY A 275 -10.34 -0.56 -5.85
N ASP A 276 -10.51 0.68 -6.29
CA ASP A 276 -11.77 1.42 -6.22
C ASP A 276 -12.71 1.19 -7.40
N ASN A 277 -12.23 0.61 -8.51
CA ASN A 277 -13.04 0.47 -9.71
C ASN A 277 -14.10 -0.64 -9.61
N THR A 278 -15.11 -0.57 -10.50
CA THR A 278 -16.27 -1.48 -10.51
C THR A 278 -15.93 -2.92 -10.89
N PHE A 279 -14.72 -3.19 -11.41
CA PHE A 279 -14.26 -4.55 -11.70
C PHE A 279 -14.25 -5.39 -10.43
N TYR A 280 -13.70 -4.86 -9.34
CA TYR A 280 -13.61 -5.58 -8.08
C TYR A 280 -14.99 -5.95 -7.50
N GLU A 281 -15.97 -5.04 -7.58
CA GLU A 281 -17.35 -5.33 -7.13
C GLU A 281 -17.97 -6.49 -7.90
N LYS A 282 -17.77 -6.52 -9.22
CA LYS A 282 -18.31 -7.58 -10.10
C LYS A 282 -17.78 -8.96 -9.76
N ILE A 283 -16.59 -9.06 -9.19
CA ILE A 283 -15.98 -10.33 -8.79
C ILE A 283 -16.07 -10.61 -7.28
N GLY A 284 -16.87 -9.82 -6.54
CA GLY A 284 -17.24 -10.12 -5.16
C GLY A 284 -16.51 -9.33 -4.07
N PHE A 285 -15.59 -8.43 -4.42
CA PHE A 285 -14.98 -7.51 -3.44
C PHE A 285 -16.02 -6.53 -2.90
N LYS A 286 -15.86 -6.12 -1.65
CA LYS A 286 -16.76 -5.20 -0.95
C LYS A 286 -16.05 -3.94 -0.51
N PRO A 287 -16.71 -2.76 -0.55
CA PRO A 287 -16.16 -1.51 -0.05
C PRO A 287 -15.77 -1.64 1.43
N LEU A 288 -14.55 -1.20 1.78
CA LEU A 288 -14.07 -1.27 3.17
C LEU A 288 -13.10 -0.14 3.52
N ILE A 289 -12.13 0.15 2.65
CA ILE A 289 -11.05 1.09 2.97
C ILE A 289 -11.43 2.46 2.43
N HIS A 290 -11.79 3.37 3.32
CA HIS A 290 -12.24 4.72 2.96
C HIS A 290 -11.07 5.69 2.96
N TRP A 291 -10.59 6.04 1.78
CA TRP A 291 -9.58 7.07 1.56
C TRP A 291 -10.22 8.44 1.60
N THR A 292 -9.67 9.37 2.36
CA THR A 292 -10.09 10.76 2.36
C THR A 292 -8.88 11.68 2.27
N PHE A 293 -8.96 12.67 1.38
CA PHE A 293 -7.92 13.66 1.13
C PHE A 293 -8.35 14.98 1.75
N TRP A 294 -7.47 15.56 2.54
CA TRP A 294 -7.74 16.75 3.32
C TRP A 294 -6.76 17.85 2.95
N GLU A 295 -7.29 19.02 2.68
CA GLU A 295 -6.53 20.21 2.30
C GLU A 295 -7.01 21.40 3.13
N LYS A 296 -6.14 22.41 3.27
CA LYS A 296 -6.53 23.63 3.94
C LYS A 296 -7.43 24.42 3.01
N ALA A 297 -8.56 24.91 3.52
CA ALA A 297 -9.38 25.83 2.76
C ALA A 297 -8.60 27.13 2.49
N ASP A 298 -8.67 27.63 1.27
CA ASP A 298 -8.08 28.92 0.87
C ASP A 298 -8.70 30.08 1.63
#